data_806bdbdaf050f9915a7990aeabe3cbf8
#
_entry.id   806bdbdaf050f9915a7990aeabe3cbf8
#
_cell.length_a   1.000
_cell.length_b   1.000
_cell.length_c   1.000
_cell.angle_alpha   90.00
_cell.angle_beta   90.00
_cell.angle_gamma   90.00
#
_symmetry.space_group_name_H-M   'P 1'
#
loop_
_entity.id
_entity.type
_entity.pdbx_description
1 polymer ?
#
loop_
_entity_poly.entity_id
_entity_poly.type
_entity_poly.pdbx_seq_one_letter_code
_entity_poly.pdbx_strand_id
1 'polypeptide(L)'
;MRKYMLAALCCIMSLFILTGCKSSVPENTVFSVDDLSGKKIGVQLGTTGDTLVSDYEEDGSGTVVERYNKGNDAILALKQGKIDAVVIDVQPAQSFVKTNSELMILDEEFVTEDYAMCISKNKPELKASINEALNVIKANGTLDKIIDNYIGENTGKTPYISPDGVNRNGTLVMATNAYFKPYEYYDNGKIVGIDADMAQAVADYLGMNLKIEDMEFDSILPAVQSGKADFGAAGMTVTEDRKSSVDFTDTYADASQVIIVKK
;
A
#
# COMPACT_ATOMS: atom_id res chain seq x y z
N MET A 1 -68.63 24.33 2.59
CA MET A 1 -67.76 23.99 1.44
C MET A 1 -66.38 24.64 1.49
N ARG A 2 -66.18 25.82 2.03
CA ARG A 2 -64.88 26.52 2.04
C ARG A 2 -63.81 25.93 3.04
N LYS A 3 -64.23 25.16 4.06
CA LYS A 3 -63.35 24.55 5.05
C LYS A 3 -62.71 23.23 4.60
N TYR A 4 -63.32 22.55 3.64
CA TYR A 4 -62.77 21.24 3.09
C TYR A 4 -61.84 21.46 1.89
N MET A 5 -61.88 22.62 1.26
CA MET A 5 -60.95 22.99 0.19
C MET A 5 -59.54 23.34 0.75
N LEU A 6 -59.45 23.92 1.95
CA LEU A 6 -58.15 24.21 2.56
C LEU A 6 -57.44 22.92 3.10
N ALA A 7 -58.19 21.93 3.56
CA ALA A 7 -57.63 20.67 4.01
C ALA A 7 -57.09 19.79 2.85
N ALA A 8 -57.74 19.83 1.70
CA ALA A 8 -57.30 19.10 0.48
C ALA A 8 -56.00 19.74 -0.12
N LEU A 9 -55.82 21.06 0.01
CA LEU A 9 -54.64 21.75 -0.53
C LEU A 9 -53.39 21.51 0.33
N CYS A 10 -53.54 21.31 1.68
CA CYS A 10 -52.43 20.96 2.56
C CYS A 10 -51.96 19.51 2.39
N CYS A 11 -52.84 18.55 2.02
CA CYS A 11 -52.46 17.18 1.78
C CYS A 11 -51.72 16.95 0.43
N ILE A 12 -51.90 17.83 -0.56
CA ILE A 12 -51.20 17.72 -1.84
C ILE A 12 -49.81 18.34 -1.76
N MET A 13 -49.54 19.24 -0.77
CA MET A 13 -48.25 19.91 -0.61
C MET A 13 -47.23 19.06 0.18
N SER A 14 -47.70 18.00 0.85
CA SER A 14 -46.83 17.09 1.64
C SER A 14 -46.31 15.85 0.87
N LEU A 15 -46.67 15.68 -0.39
CA LEU A 15 -46.24 14.50 -1.19
C LEU A 15 -45.03 14.76 -2.11
N PHE A 16 -44.41 15.95 -2.03
CA PHE A 16 -43.32 16.31 -2.96
C PHE A 16 -41.92 16.41 -2.32
N ILE A 17 -41.71 15.89 -1.08
CA ILE A 17 -40.41 15.95 -0.43
C ILE A 17 -39.93 14.53 -0.06
N LEU A 18 -39.89 13.61 -1.00
CA LEU A 18 -39.17 12.33 -0.88
C LEU A 18 -38.57 11.88 -2.21
N THR A 19 -38.11 12.80 -3.04
CA THR A 19 -37.03 12.47 -3.98
C THR A 19 -35.73 12.62 -3.20
N GLY A 20 -35.43 11.64 -2.37
CA GLY A 20 -34.07 11.43 -1.88
C GLY A 20 -33.17 11.34 -3.12
N CYS A 21 -32.24 12.28 -3.30
CA CYS A 21 -31.17 12.12 -4.23
C CYS A 21 -30.42 10.83 -3.83
N LYS A 22 -30.80 9.70 -4.45
CA LYS A 22 -29.87 8.61 -4.64
C LYS A 22 -28.80 9.21 -5.55
N SER A 23 -27.71 9.70 -4.97
CA SER A 23 -26.51 9.91 -5.75
C SER A 23 -26.11 8.52 -6.25
N SER A 24 -26.46 8.20 -7.49
CA SER A 24 -25.92 7.01 -8.15
C SER A 24 -24.42 7.21 -8.22
N VAL A 25 -23.67 6.28 -7.66
CA VAL A 25 -22.22 6.26 -7.85
C VAL A 25 -21.97 6.18 -9.35
N PRO A 26 -21.10 7.03 -9.95
CA PRO A 26 -20.86 7.04 -11.40
C PRO A 26 -20.43 5.65 -11.89
N GLU A 27 -20.83 5.32 -13.12
CA GLU A 27 -20.36 4.11 -13.80
C GLU A 27 -18.85 4.21 -14.10
N ASN A 28 -18.19 3.05 -14.21
CA ASN A 28 -16.78 2.98 -14.59
C ASN A 28 -16.57 3.51 -16.02
N THR A 29 -15.51 4.27 -16.21
CA THR A 29 -15.08 4.83 -17.50
C THR A 29 -13.59 4.61 -17.77
N VAL A 30 -12.93 3.75 -16.99
CA VAL A 30 -11.52 3.39 -17.12
C VAL A 30 -11.43 1.88 -17.35
N PHE A 31 -10.91 1.47 -18.51
CA PHE A 31 -10.82 0.08 -18.94
C PHE A 31 -9.38 -0.32 -19.32
N SER A 32 -8.48 0.67 -19.45
CA SER A 32 -7.06 0.50 -19.79
C SER A 32 -6.23 1.63 -19.17
N VAL A 33 -4.89 1.53 -19.26
CA VAL A 33 -3.96 2.60 -18.87
C VAL A 33 -4.22 3.88 -19.66
N ASP A 34 -4.54 3.78 -20.95
CA ASP A 34 -4.79 4.93 -21.83
C ASP A 34 -6.02 5.75 -21.39
N ASP A 35 -6.97 5.13 -20.69
CA ASP A 35 -8.19 5.82 -20.21
C ASP A 35 -7.95 6.69 -18.96
N LEU A 36 -6.77 6.66 -18.35
CA LEU A 36 -6.45 7.45 -17.17
C LEU A 36 -6.38 8.95 -17.43
N SER A 37 -6.07 9.34 -18.66
CA SER A 37 -6.01 10.74 -19.07
C SER A 37 -7.39 11.43 -18.89
N GLY A 38 -7.41 12.59 -18.23
CA GLY A 38 -8.62 13.33 -17.90
C GLY A 38 -9.46 12.77 -16.75
N LYS A 39 -8.97 11.77 -15.99
CA LYS A 39 -9.67 11.14 -14.87
C LYS A 39 -9.19 11.66 -13.51
N LYS A 40 -9.96 11.33 -12.48
CA LYS A 40 -9.54 11.49 -11.09
C LYS A 40 -8.94 10.18 -10.60
N ILE A 41 -7.65 10.20 -10.34
CA ILE A 41 -6.87 9.01 -9.97
C ILE A 41 -6.45 9.12 -8.51
N GLY A 42 -6.77 8.11 -7.71
CA GLY A 42 -6.31 8.01 -6.31
C GLY A 42 -5.01 7.23 -6.20
N VAL A 43 -4.09 7.74 -5.40
CA VAL A 43 -2.82 7.09 -5.09
C VAL A 43 -2.48 7.25 -3.61
N GLN A 44 -1.56 6.44 -3.11
CA GLN A 44 -0.94 6.74 -1.82
C GLN A 44 0.24 7.70 -2.03
N LEU A 45 0.32 8.75 -1.21
CA LEU A 45 1.33 9.81 -1.30
C LEU A 45 2.75 9.23 -1.24
N GLY A 46 3.60 9.65 -2.19
CA GLY A 46 5.02 9.32 -2.25
C GLY A 46 5.36 7.91 -2.73
N THR A 47 4.36 7.11 -3.17
CA THR A 47 4.57 5.80 -3.79
C THR A 47 4.99 5.94 -5.25
N THR A 48 5.42 4.84 -5.88
CA THR A 48 5.68 4.79 -7.32
C THR A 48 4.41 5.01 -8.12
N GLY A 49 3.26 4.53 -7.64
CA GLY A 49 1.95 4.82 -8.23
C GLY A 49 1.68 6.33 -8.30
N ASP A 50 1.98 7.08 -7.23
CA ASP A 50 1.89 8.56 -7.23
C ASP A 50 2.80 9.19 -8.28
N THR A 51 4.08 8.76 -8.33
CA THR A 51 5.04 9.28 -9.31
C THR A 51 4.59 9.03 -10.74
N LEU A 52 4.15 7.80 -11.06
CA LEU A 52 3.73 7.40 -12.40
C LEU A 52 2.53 8.21 -12.93
N VAL A 53 1.53 8.46 -12.06
CA VAL A 53 0.33 9.17 -12.52
C VAL A 53 0.47 10.69 -12.44
N SER A 54 1.49 11.21 -11.76
CA SER A 54 1.76 12.65 -11.70
C SER A 54 2.05 13.24 -13.09
N ASP A 55 2.65 12.47 -13.99
CA ASP A 55 2.91 12.90 -15.37
C ASP A 55 1.61 13.24 -16.13
N TYR A 56 0.49 12.60 -15.78
CA TYR A 56 -0.82 12.89 -16.38
C TYR A 56 -1.42 14.24 -15.93
N GLU A 57 -1.00 14.79 -14.77
CA GLU A 57 -1.46 16.13 -14.34
C GLU A 57 -0.86 17.23 -15.23
N GLU A 58 0.30 16.98 -15.83
CA GLU A 58 1.06 17.96 -16.61
C GLU A 58 0.75 17.89 -18.11
N ASP A 59 0.06 16.84 -18.59
CA ASP A 59 -0.23 16.61 -20.02
C ASP A 59 -1.33 17.52 -20.59
N GLY A 60 -2.00 18.31 -19.76
CA GLY A 60 -3.08 19.20 -20.15
C GLY A 60 -4.42 18.52 -20.40
N SER A 61 -4.56 17.24 -20.09
CA SER A 61 -5.80 16.45 -20.24
C SER A 61 -6.87 16.80 -19.22
N GLY A 62 -6.50 17.47 -18.12
CA GLY A 62 -7.37 17.76 -16.99
C GLY A 62 -7.44 16.61 -15.97
N THR A 63 -6.46 15.70 -15.99
CA THR A 63 -6.28 14.66 -14.97
C THR A 63 -6.09 15.31 -13.60
N VAL A 64 -6.67 14.71 -12.57
CA VAL A 64 -6.53 15.11 -11.17
C VAL A 64 -6.02 13.93 -10.36
N VAL A 65 -4.86 14.07 -9.74
CA VAL A 65 -4.29 13.04 -8.85
C VAL A 65 -4.62 13.38 -7.39
N GLU A 66 -5.49 12.54 -6.80
CA GLU A 66 -5.89 12.64 -5.41
C GLU A 66 -4.97 11.79 -4.54
N ARG A 67 -4.16 12.43 -3.71
CA ARG A 67 -3.14 11.78 -2.88
C ARG A 67 -3.68 11.50 -1.49
N TYR A 68 -3.59 10.26 -1.05
CA TYR A 68 -4.05 9.77 0.25
C TYR A 68 -2.88 9.27 1.09
N ASN A 69 -2.96 9.42 2.39
CA ASN A 69 -1.94 8.86 3.29
C ASN A 69 -1.94 7.32 3.31
N LYS A 70 -3.08 6.70 2.96
CA LYS A 70 -3.27 5.24 2.99
C LYS A 70 -4.02 4.78 1.76
N GLY A 71 -3.62 3.64 1.19
CA GLY A 71 -4.35 3.02 0.09
C GLY A 71 -5.83 2.74 0.41
N ASN A 72 -6.16 2.40 1.67
CA ASN A 72 -7.54 2.21 2.13
C ASN A 72 -8.43 3.44 1.89
N ASP A 73 -7.89 4.65 2.07
CA ASP A 73 -8.66 5.89 1.90
C ASP A 73 -8.93 6.16 0.41
N ALA A 74 -7.97 5.85 -0.48
CA ALA A 74 -8.15 5.88 -1.93
C ALA A 74 -9.24 4.88 -2.36
N ILE A 75 -9.21 3.65 -1.86
CA ILE A 75 -10.25 2.63 -2.10
C ILE A 75 -11.62 3.11 -1.63
N LEU A 76 -11.71 3.73 -0.46
CA LEU A 76 -12.98 4.28 0.02
C LEU A 76 -13.50 5.40 -0.88
N ALA A 77 -12.62 6.29 -1.36
CA ALA A 77 -12.96 7.35 -2.30
C ALA A 77 -13.47 6.80 -3.65
N LEU A 78 -12.82 5.74 -4.18
CA LEU A 78 -13.25 5.04 -5.38
C LEU A 78 -14.65 4.45 -5.22
N LYS A 79 -14.92 3.75 -4.12
CA LYS A 79 -16.24 3.18 -3.81
C LYS A 79 -17.34 4.25 -3.71
N GLN A 80 -16.99 5.43 -3.20
CA GLN A 80 -17.89 6.57 -3.11
C GLN A 80 -18.07 7.32 -4.43
N GLY A 81 -17.34 6.97 -5.48
CA GLY A 81 -17.38 7.67 -6.78
C GLY A 81 -16.78 9.07 -6.76
N LYS A 82 -15.89 9.35 -5.82
CA LYS A 82 -15.14 10.61 -5.74
C LYS A 82 -13.97 10.65 -6.71
N ILE A 83 -13.42 9.47 -7.01
CA ILE A 83 -12.36 9.22 -7.98
C ILE A 83 -12.78 8.10 -8.93
N ASP A 84 -12.11 8.00 -10.07
CA ASP A 84 -12.45 7.08 -11.16
C ASP A 84 -11.64 5.79 -11.07
N ALA A 85 -10.38 5.87 -10.63
CA ALA A 85 -9.46 4.74 -10.51
C ALA A 85 -8.52 4.90 -9.30
N VAL A 86 -7.91 3.79 -8.89
CA VAL A 86 -6.77 3.78 -7.92
C VAL A 86 -5.61 3.07 -8.59
N VAL A 87 -4.42 3.68 -8.55
CA VAL A 87 -3.16 3.04 -8.95
C VAL A 87 -2.42 2.62 -7.69
N ILE A 88 -2.08 1.34 -7.61
CA ILE A 88 -1.46 0.72 -6.45
C ILE A 88 -0.81 -0.62 -6.85
N ASP A 89 0.06 -1.14 -6.01
CA ASP A 89 0.74 -2.43 -6.20
C ASP A 89 -0.23 -3.61 -6.22
N VAL A 90 0.10 -4.62 -7.03
CA VAL A 90 -0.77 -5.77 -7.35
C VAL A 90 -1.21 -6.54 -6.12
N GLN A 91 -0.34 -6.82 -5.15
CA GLN A 91 -0.69 -7.63 -3.99
C GLN A 91 -1.66 -6.92 -3.03
N PRO A 92 -1.44 -5.64 -2.66
CA PRO A 92 -2.45 -4.82 -1.97
C PRO A 92 -3.74 -4.70 -2.77
N ALA A 93 -3.68 -4.50 -4.09
CA ALA A 93 -4.86 -4.45 -4.95
C ALA A 93 -5.71 -5.73 -4.84
N GLN A 94 -5.07 -6.90 -4.92
CA GLN A 94 -5.73 -8.20 -4.74
C GLN A 94 -6.37 -8.33 -3.35
N SER A 95 -5.69 -7.84 -2.31
CA SER A 95 -6.22 -7.82 -0.94
C SER A 95 -7.47 -6.95 -0.84
N PHE A 96 -7.51 -5.80 -1.52
CA PHE A 96 -8.67 -4.91 -1.55
C PHE A 96 -9.84 -5.52 -2.32
N VAL A 97 -9.64 -6.03 -3.52
CA VAL A 97 -10.75 -6.56 -4.34
C VAL A 97 -11.32 -7.85 -3.75
N LYS A 98 -10.51 -8.62 -3.01
CA LYS A 98 -10.99 -9.81 -2.28
C LYS A 98 -12.08 -9.47 -1.26
N THR A 99 -12.02 -8.29 -0.66
CA THR A 99 -12.97 -7.82 0.37
C THR A 99 -13.98 -6.81 -0.14
N ASN A 100 -13.87 -6.36 -1.39
CA ASN A 100 -14.75 -5.38 -2.04
C ASN A 100 -15.18 -5.91 -3.39
N SER A 101 -16.26 -6.70 -3.42
CA SER A 101 -16.73 -7.41 -4.63
C SER A 101 -17.19 -6.51 -5.76
N GLU A 102 -17.47 -5.24 -5.48
CA GLU A 102 -17.83 -4.18 -6.43
C GLU A 102 -16.62 -3.60 -7.17
N LEU A 103 -15.39 -3.96 -6.76
CA LEU A 103 -14.15 -3.51 -7.39
C LEU A 103 -13.54 -4.63 -8.24
N MET A 104 -12.72 -4.24 -9.20
CA MET A 104 -11.89 -5.13 -10.02
C MET A 104 -10.52 -4.50 -10.29
N ILE A 105 -9.54 -5.35 -10.57
CA ILE A 105 -8.24 -4.96 -11.09
C ILE A 105 -8.32 -5.09 -12.61
N LEU A 106 -7.80 -4.13 -13.36
CA LEU A 106 -7.62 -4.26 -14.80
C LEU A 106 -6.51 -5.27 -15.10
N ASP A 107 -6.64 -6.02 -16.21
CA ASP A 107 -5.67 -7.05 -16.58
C ASP A 107 -4.31 -6.48 -17.03
N GLU A 108 -4.27 -5.19 -17.34
CA GLU A 108 -3.07 -4.50 -17.80
C GLU A 108 -2.23 -4.04 -16.58
N GLU A 109 -0.95 -4.47 -16.54
CA GLU A 109 0.02 -3.97 -15.57
C GLU A 109 0.58 -2.62 -16.04
N PHE A 110 0.70 -1.68 -15.12
CA PHE A 110 1.22 -0.35 -15.42
C PHE A 110 2.75 -0.34 -15.54
N VAL A 111 3.44 -1.01 -14.59
CA VAL A 111 4.91 -1.16 -14.55
C VAL A 111 5.28 -2.32 -13.63
N THR A 112 6.43 -2.94 -13.89
CA THR A 112 7.06 -3.92 -12.98
C THR A 112 8.08 -3.22 -12.08
N GLU A 113 8.22 -3.69 -10.86
CA GLU A 113 9.02 -3.07 -9.80
C GLU A 113 9.76 -4.11 -8.98
N ASP A 114 10.87 -3.70 -8.35
CA ASP A 114 11.67 -4.51 -7.42
C ASP A 114 11.64 -3.88 -6.03
N TYR A 115 11.26 -4.64 -5.00
CA TYR A 115 11.29 -4.19 -3.62
C TYR A 115 12.61 -4.46 -2.93
N ALA A 116 13.09 -3.47 -2.18
CA ALA A 116 14.27 -3.58 -1.35
C ALA A 116 14.12 -2.77 -0.05
N MET A 117 14.92 -3.12 0.95
CA MET A 117 15.02 -2.34 2.18
C MET A 117 15.90 -1.09 1.91
N CYS A 118 15.44 0.09 2.35
CA CYS A 118 16.22 1.31 2.26
C CYS A 118 17.04 1.55 3.54
N ILE A 119 18.27 2.06 3.36
CA ILE A 119 19.24 2.28 4.44
C ILE A 119 19.94 3.62 4.21
N SER A 120 20.30 4.31 5.30
CA SER A 120 21.06 5.56 5.19
C SER A 120 22.41 5.34 4.50
N LYS A 121 22.77 6.21 3.55
CA LYS A 121 24.09 6.23 2.89
C LYS A 121 25.26 6.33 3.87
N ASN A 122 24.98 6.83 5.08
CA ASN A 122 25.98 6.95 6.14
C ASN A 122 26.19 5.66 6.93
N LYS A 123 25.47 4.56 6.59
CA LYS A 123 25.53 3.26 7.27
C LYS A 123 25.89 2.11 6.32
N PRO A 124 27.01 2.18 5.57
CA PRO A 124 27.36 1.14 4.58
C PRO A 124 27.62 -0.23 5.22
N GLU A 125 28.16 -0.26 6.46
CA GLU A 125 28.40 -1.51 7.19
C GLU A 125 27.08 -2.20 7.59
N LEU A 126 26.07 -1.42 8.00
CA LEU A 126 24.75 -1.96 8.30
C LEU A 126 24.09 -2.52 7.03
N LYS A 127 24.21 -1.81 5.90
CA LYS A 127 23.74 -2.31 4.59
C LYS A 127 24.38 -3.65 4.24
N ALA A 128 25.70 -3.77 4.40
CA ALA A 128 26.42 -5.00 4.13
C ALA A 128 25.93 -6.15 5.02
N SER A 129 25.74 -5.88 6.33
CA SER A 129 25.26 -6.88 7.30
C SER A 129 23.82 -7.32 6.99
N ILE A 130 22.92 -6.38 6.66
CA ILE A 130 21.54 -6.71 6.28
C ILE A 130 21.50 -7.50 4.96
N ASN A 131 22.34 -7.15 3.97
CA ASN A 131 22.45 -7.92 2.72
C ASN A 131 22.96 -9.34 2.97
N GLU A 132 23.95 -9.52 3.84
CA GLU A 132 24.42 -10.84 4.21
C GLU A 132 23.29 -11.68 4.83
N ALA A 133 22.55 -11.12 5.80
CA ALA A 133 21.39 -11.76 6.41
C ALA A 133 20.33 -12.12 5.37
N LEU A 134 19.99 -11.17 4.49
CA LEU A 134 19.02 -11.36 3.42
C LEU A 134 19.43 -12.50 2.47
N ASN A 135 20.70 -12.54 2.07
CA ASN A 135 21.22 -13.60 1.21
C ASN A 135 21.15 -14.97 1.89
N VAL A 136 21.41 -15.06 3.21
CA VAL A 136 21.29 -16.31 3.96
C VAL A 136 19.85 -16.77 4.03
N ILE A 137 18.88 -15.90 4.35
CA ILE A 137 17.47 -16.28 4.44
C ILE A 137 16.86 -16.62 3.08
N LYS A 138 17.39 -16.06 1.99
CA LYS A 138 17.07 -16.46 0.62
C LYS A 138 17.62 -17.85 0.33
N ALA A 139 18.92 -18.06 0.54
CA ALA A 139 19.61 -19.31 0.18
C ALA A 139 19.09 -20.54 0.96
N ASN A 140 18.62 -20.35 2.19
CA ASN A 140 18.08 -21.44 3.02
C ASN A 140 16.55 -21.62 2.90
N GLY A 141 15.88 -20.84 2.02
CA GLY A 141 14.43 -20.90 1.78
C GLY A 141 13.57 -20.30 2.88
N THR A 142 14.14 -19.56 3.83
CA THR A 142 13.36 -18.87 4.89
C THR A 142 12.51 -17.76 4.29
N LEU A 143 13.04 -16.95 3.37
CA LEU A 143 12.30 -15.88 2.71
C LEU A 143 11.14 -16.45 1.89
N ASP A 144 11.35 -17.51 1.13
CA ASP A 144 10.30 -18.15 0.34
C ASP A 144 9.15 -18.65 1.23
N LYS A 145 9.46 -19.25 2.39
CA LYS A 145 8.45 -19.68 3.37
C LYS A 145 7.69 -18.51 3.98
N ILE A 146 8.38 -17.38 4.25
CA ILE A 146 7.73 -16.16 4.72
C ILE A 146 6.76 -15.65 3.66
N ILE A 147 7.19 -15.51 2.41
CA ILE A 147 6.32 -15.06 1.31
C ILE A 147 5.12 -16.00 1.15
N ASP A 148 5.33 -17.31 1.12
CA ASP A 148 4.31 -18.34 0.96
C ASP A 148 3.29 -18.35 2.12
N ASN A 149 3.70 -17.90 3.32
CA ASN A 149 2.78 -17.74 4.45
C ASN A 149 1.78 -16.59 4.27
N TYR A 150 2.05 -15.63 3.39
CA TYR A 150 1.19 -14.46 3.17
C TYR A 150 0.55 -14.41 1.80
N ILE A 151 1.16 -15.06 0.79
CA ILE A 151 0.71 -15.09 -0.60
C ILE A 151 0.56 -16.53 -1.06
N GLY A 152 -0.56 -16.86 -1.72
CA GLY A 152 -0.80 -18.18 -2.29
C GLY A 152 -1.58 -19.13 -1.39
N GLU A 153 -1.47 -20.43 -1.72
CA GLU A 153 -2.30 -21.48 -1.10
C GLU A 153 -1.90 -21.84 0.34
N ASN A 154 -0.68 -21.49 0.76
CA ASN A 154 -0.15 -21.78 2.08
C ASN A 154 -0.34 -20.63 3.08
N THR A 155 -1.09 -19.60 2.70
CA THR A 155 -1.35 -18.46 3.58
C THR A 155 -1.82 -18.88 4.98
N GLY A 156 -1.08 -18.43 6.00
CA GLY A 156 -1.33 -18.70 7.41
C GLY A 156 -0.84 -20.07 7.91
N LYS A 157 -0.17 -20.89 7.07
CA LYS A 157 0.25 -22.24 7.44
C LYS A 157 1.71 -22.34 7.91
N THR A 158 2.55 -21.38 7.55
CA THR A 158 4.01 -21.40 7.77
C THR A 158 4.53 -20.10 8.39
N PRO A 159 3.97 -19.62 9.53
CA PRO A 159 4.40 -18.38 10.14
C PRO A 159 5.89 -18.45 10.50
N TYR A 160 6.60 -17.34 10.31
CA TYR A 160 7.97 -17.25 10.77
C TYR A 160 8.01 -17.31 12.31
N ILE A 161 8.89 -18.15 12.84
CA ILE A 161 9.13 -18.29 14.28
C ILE A 161 10.61 -18.07 14.51
N SER A 162 10.94 -17.07 15.33
CA SER A 162 12.32 -16.81 15.75
C SER A 162 12.93 -18.05 16.39
N PRO A 163 14.18 -18.40 16.04
CA PRO A 163 14.87 -19.53 16.67
C PRO A 163 15.03 -19.32 18.19
N ASP A 164 14.95 -20.41 18.94
CA ASP A 164 15.24 -20.39 20.36
C ASP A 164 16.74 -20.12 20.63
N GLY A 165 17.03 -19.45 21.74
CA GLY A 165 18.39 -19.24 22.21
C GLY A 165 19.22 -18.19 21.44
N VAL A 166 18.60 -17.39 20.56
CA VAL A 166 19.30 -16.27 19.91
C VAL A 166 19.76 -15.29 20.97
N ASN A 167 21.07 -15.11 21.09
CA ASN A 167 21.66 -14.11 21.97
C ASN A 167 21.56 -12.73 21.32
N ARG A 168 20.59 -11.91 21.75
CA ARG A 168 20.30 -10.60 21.18
C ARG A 168 21.04 -9.49 21.90
N ASN A 169 21.78 -8.69 21.15
CA ASN A 169 22.47 -7.51 21.64
C ASN A 169 22.14 -6.29 20.79
N GLY A 170 21.56 -5.27 21.41
CA GLY A 170 21.11 -4.06 20.72
C GLY A 170 19.72 -4.22 20.09
N THR A 171 19.32 -3.19 19.38
CA THR A 171 18.00 -3.11 18.71
C THR A 171 18.17 -2.57 17.30
N LEU A 172 17.57 -3.24 16.34
CA LEU A 172 17.45 -2.82 14.95
C LEU A 172 16.06 -2.19 14.76
N VAL A 173 16.00 -0.93 14.38
CA VAL A 173 14.76 -0.17 14.23
C VAL A 173 14.35 -0.12 12.77
N MET A 174 13.20 -0.72 12.45
CA MET A 174 12.57 -0.71 11.14
C MET A 174 11.50 0.39 11.08
N ALA A 175 11.53 1.24 10.04
CA ALA A 175 10.43 2.10 9.66
C ALA A 175 9.55 1.40 8.62
N THR A 176 8.24 1.48 8.78
CA THR A 176 7.27 0.88 7.86
C THR A 176 5.96 1.69 7.82
N ASN A 177 5.06 1.35 6.88
CA ASN A 177 3.69 1.87 6.84
C ASN A 177 2.68 0.70 6.89
N ALA A 178 2.20 0.37 8.09
CA ALA A 178 1.46 -0.87 8.38
C ALA A 178 0.00 -0.88 7.89
N TYR A 179 -0.21 -0.48 6.63
CA TYR A 179 -1.50 -0.49 5.92
C TYR A 179 -1.40 -1.11 4.51
N PHE A 180 -0.35 -1.90 4.26
CA PHE A 180 0.02 -2.42 2.96
C PHE A 180 0.04 -3.96 2.92
N LYS A 181 -1.13 -4.57 3.14
CA LYS A 181 -1.27 -6.04 3.14
C LYS A 181 -1.01 -6.62 1.75
N PRO A 182 -0.18 -7.69 1.61
CA PRO A 182 0.30 -8.62 2.64
C PRO A 182 1.71 -8.31 3.21
N TYR A 183 2.32 -7.20 2.84
CA TYR A 183 3.70 -6.88 3.21
C TYR A 183 3.83 -6.41 4.66
N GLU A 184 3.03 -5.41 5.07
CA GLU A 184 2.97 -4.94 6.45
C GLU A 184 1.56 -4.44 6.79
N TYR A 185 0.98 -4.97 7.85
CA TYR A 185 -0.36 -4.58 8.28
C TYR A 185 -0.61 -4.95 9.74
N TYR A 186 -1.60 -4.30 10.34
CA TYR A 186 -2.03 -4.65 11.69
C TYR A 186 -2.91 -5.90 11.68
N ASP A 187 -2.51 -6.90 12.49
CA ASP A 187 -3.34 -8.03 12.89
C ASP A 187 -3.35 -8.15 14.42
N ASN A 188 -4.54 -8.08 15.02
CA ASN A 188 -4.73 -8.14 16.47
C ASN A 188 -3.81 -7.18 17.27
N GLY A 189 -3.57 -5.97 16.73
CA GLY A 189 -2.76 -4.93 17.35
C GLY A 189 -1.24 -5.12 17.19
N LYS A 190 -0.81 -6.10 16.42
CA LYS A 190 0.60 -6.33 16.06
C LYS A 190 0.81 -6.04 14.58
N ILE A 191 1.96 -5.52 14.22
CA ILE A 191 2.39 -5.40 12.83
C ILE A 191 2.92 -6.76 12.40
N VAL A 192 2.34 -7.29 11.32
CA VAL A 192 2.67 -8.57 10.70
C VAL A 192 2.76 -8.39 9.18
N GLY A 193 3.28 -9.37 8.48
CA GLY A 193 3.40 -9.35 7.03
C GLY A 193 4.77 -9.80 6.57
N ILE A 194 4.97 -9.86 5.26
CA ILE A 194 6.22 -10.31 4.64
C ILE A 194 7.40 -9.48 5.14
N ASP A 195 7.25 -8.15 5.14
CA ASP A 195 8.32 -7.23 5.53
C ASP A 195 8.62 -7.32 7.03
N ALA A 196 7.59 -7.46 7.86
CA ALA A 196 7.76 -7.62 9.31
C ALA A 196 8.48 -8.94 9.65
N ASP A 197 8.08 -10.06 9.05
CA ASP A 197 8.67 -11.37 9.31
C ASP A 197 10.08 -11.49 8.70
N MET A 198 10.30 -10.92 7.51
CA MET A 198 11.64 -10.82 6.88
C MET A 198 12.58 -9.98 7.75
N ALA A 199 12.12 -8.82 8.23
CA ALA A 199 12.91 -7.98 9.14
C ALA A 199 13.24 -8.69 10.46
N GLN A 200 12.30 -9.50 11.00
CA GLN A 200 12.55 -10.31 12.18
C GLN A 200 13.60 -11.38 11.90
N ALA A 201 13.54 -12.06 10.75
CA ALA A 201 14.53 -13.05 10.36
C ALA A 201 15.94 -12.45 10.18
N VAL A 202 16.01 -11.24 9.60
CA VAL A 202 17.26 -10.46 9.49
C VAL A 202 17.79 -10.10 10.88
N ALA A 203 16.95 -9.58 11.77
CA ALA A 203 17.36 -9.23 13.14
C ALA A 203 17.82 -10.45 13.93
N ASP A 204 17.18 -11.61 13.77
CA ASP A 204 17.58 -12.87 14.41
C ASP A 204 18.95 -13.34 13.91
N TYR A 205 19.22 -13.23 12.60
CA TYR A 205 20.54 -13.54 12.04
C TYR A 205 21.63 -12.62 12.59
N LEU A 206 21.33 -11.33 12.73
CA LEU A 206 22.27 -10.33 13.27
C LEU A 206 22.43 -10.42 14.81
N GLY A 207 21.63 -11.24 15.50
CA GLY A 207 21.61 -11.31 16.97
C GLY A 207 21.13 -10.01 17.60
N MET A 208 20.10 -9.36 17.02
CA MET A 208 19.52 -8.09 17.48
C MET A 208 18.02 -8.23 17.80
N ASN A 209 17.51 -7.35 18.65
CA ASN A 209 16.07 -7.21 18.82
C ASN A 209 15.53 -6.39 17.65
N LEU A 210 14.36 -6.74 17.12
CA LEU A 210 13.64 -5.91 16.15
C LEU A 210 12.68 -4.96 16.87
N LYS A 211 12.65 -3.69 16.47
CA LYS A 211 11.61 -2.73 16.81
C LYS A 211 11.01 -2.19 15.51
N ILE A 212 9.69 -2.31 15.33
CA ILE A 212 8.99 -1.80 14.16
C ILE A 212 8.31 -0.48 14.55
N GLU A 213 8.55 0.57 13.76
CA GLU A 213 7.95 1.90 13.89
C GLU A 213 7.02 2.14 12.70
N ASP A 214 5.71 2.26 12.98
CA ASP A 214 4.70 2.62 11.99
C ASP A 214 4.70 4.12 11.77
N MET A 215 4.69 4.54 10.50
CA MET A 215 4.62 5.94 10.09
C MET A 215 4.02 6.06 8.70
N GLU A 216 3.70 7.29 8.26
CA GLU A 216 3.27 7.52 6.88
C GLU A 216 4.39 7.17 5.90
N PHE A 217 4.03 6.64 4.72
CA PHE A 217 5.01 6.09 3.77
C PHE A 217 6.06 7.10 3.33
N ASP A 218 5.65 8.34 3.05
CA ASP A 218 6.54 9.44 2.68
C ASP A 218 7.51 9.89 3.79
N SER A 219 7.23 9.49 5.04
CA SER A 219 8.08 9.76 6.21
C SER A 219 9.19 8.73 6.41
N ILE A 220 9.16 7.58 5.72
CA ILE A 220 10.13 6.48 5.93
C ILE A 220 11.54 6.91 5.52
N LEU A 221 11.72 7.45 4.30
CA LEU A 221 13.03 7.90 3.83
C LEU A 221 13.65 8.96 4.75
N PRO A 222 12.93 10.03 5.14
CA PRO A 222 13.43 11.00 6.13
C PRO A 222 13.80 10.37 7.48
N ALA A 223 13.04 9.39 7.97
CA ALA A 223 13.34 8.70 9.23
C ALA A 223 14.65 7.88 9.14
N VAL A 224 14.89 7.21 8.02
CA VAL A 224 16.13 6.47 7.76
C VAL A 224 17.31 7.41 7.58
N GLN A 225 17.15 8.50 6.83
CA GLN A 225 18.20 9.51 6.62
C GLN A 225 18.66 10.18 7.92
N SER A 226 17.71 10.52 8.79
CA SER A 226 17.99 11.18 10.08
C SER A 226 18.50 10.21 11.15
N GLY A 227 18.47 8.88 10.91
CA GLY A 227 18.84 7.86 11.87
C GLY A 227 17.78 7.60 12.94
N LYS A 228 16.54 8.09 12.79
CA LYS A 228 15.40 7.74 13.64
C LYS A 228 15.03 6.28 13.47
N ALA A 229 15.19 5.73 12.27
CA ALA A 229 15.16 4.30 11.98
C ALA A 229 16.52 3.85 11.40
N ASP A 230 16.83 2.58 11.57
CA ASP A 230 18.04 1.98 11.03
C ASP A 230 17.88 1.64 9.55
N PHE A 231 16.69 1.19 9.17
CA PHE A 231 16.30 0.86 7.81
C PHE A 231 14.79 1.03 7.62
N GLY A 232 14.35 1.07 6.37
CA GLY A 232 12.93 1.02 6.00
C GLY A 232 12.62 -0.22 5.19
N ALA A 233 11.50 -0.89 5.51
CA ALA A 233 10.90 -1.95 4.71
C ALA A 233 9.38 -1.70 4.66
N ALA A 234 8.83 -1.51 3.47
CA ALA A 234 7.45 -1.08 3.28
C ALA A 234 6.99 -1.31 1.81
N GLY A 235 7.27 -2.50 1.23
CA GLY A 235 7.05 -2.71 -0.19
C GLY A 235 7.73 -1.63 -1.04
N MET A 236 8.95 -1.25 -0.68
CA MET A 236 9.57 -0.05 -1.23
C MET A 236 10.33 -0.34 -2.52
N THR A 237 9.83 0.19 -3.62
CA THR A 237 10.45 0.11 -4.94
C THR A 237 11.78 0.85 -5.00
N VAL A 238 12.76 0.23 -5.62
CA VAL A 238 14.06 0.83 -5.92
C VAL A 238 13.91 1.77 -7.11
N THR A 239 14.06 3.09 -6.88
CA THR A 239 14.04 4.10 -7.94
C THR A 239 15.30 4.96 -7.90
N GLU A 240 15.69 5.55 -9.04
CA GLU A 240 16.87 6.44 -9.11
C GLU A 240 16.68 7.68 -8.24
N ASP A 241 15.46 8.20 -8.15
CA ASP A 241 15.14 9.33 -7.29
C ASP A 241 15.40 8.98 -5.81
N ARG A 242 14.88 7.85 -5.33
CA ARG A 242 15.12 7.37 -3.96
C ARG A 242 16.60 7.07 -3.70
N LYS A 243 17.32 6.50 -4.68
CA LYS A 243 18.77 6.26 -4.59
C LYS A 243 19.58 7.54 -4.44
N SER A 244 19.06 8.70 -4.84
CA SER A 244 19.73 9.98 -4.59
C SER A 244 19.90 10.25 -3.11
N SER A 245 18.99 9.77 -2.27
CA SER A 245 18.86 10.10 -0.85
C SER A 245 19.18 8.95 0.12
N VAL A 246 18.99 7.70 -0.29
CA VAL A 246 19.27 6.49 0.50
C VAL A 246 20.01 5.45 -0.35
N ASP A 247 20.55 4.44 0.30
CA ASP A 247 20.98 3.19 -0.33
C ASP A 247 19.90 2.13 -0.19
N PHE A 248 19.96 1.11 -1.03
CA PHE A 248 19.09 -0.05 -0.99
C PHE A 248 19.89 -1.33 -0.78
N THR A 249 19.25 -2.34 -0.17
CA THR A 249 19.73 -3.72 -0.15
C THR A 249 19.58 -4.36 -1.53
N ASP A 250 19.98 -5.63 -1.66
CA ASP A 250 19.51 -6.51 -2.72
C ASP A 250 17.98 -6.61 -2.63
N THR A 251 17.31 -6.80 -3.77
CA THR A 251 15.84 -6.89 -3.85
C THR A 251 15.35 -8.18 -3.19
N TYR A 252 14.15 -8.17 -2.61
CA TYR A 252 13.59 -9.34 -1.92
C TYR A 252 12.25 -9.83 -2.53
N ALA A 253 11.60 -9.01 -3.34
CA ALA A 253 10.36 -9.35 -4.04
C ALA A 253 10.24 -8.54 -5.32
N ASP A 254 9.57 -9.13 -6.31
CA ASP A 254 9.12 -8.46 -7.52
C ASP A 254 7.66 -7.99 -7.30
N ALA A 255 7.29 -6.87 -7.90
CA ALA A 255 5.95 -6.33 -7.85
C ALA A 255 5.55 -5.66 -9.17
N SER A 256 4.31 -5.23 -9.28
CA SER A 256 3.83 -4.40 -10.38
C SER A 256 2.76 -3.43 -9.90
N GLN A 257 2.65 -2.28 -10.56
CA GLN A 257 1.55 -1.36 -10.36
C GLN A 257 0.37 -1.77 -11.22
N VAL A 258 -0.84 -1.71 -10.67
CA VAL A 258 -2.09 -2.05 -11.35
C VAL A 258 -3.16 -0.99 -11.09
N ILE A 259 -4.23 -1.05 -11.85
CA ILE A 259 -5.35 -0.12 -11.76
C ILE A 259 -6.55 -0.84 -11.15
N ILE A 260 -7.09 -0.29 -10.06
CA ILE A 260 -8.36 -0.73 -9.48
C ILE A 260 -9.46 0.22 -9.94
N VAL A 261 -10.57 -0.36 -10.42
CA VAL A 261 -11.78 0.36 -10.83
C VAL A 261 -13.02 -0.29 -10.22
N LYS A 262 -14.16 0.39 -10.32
CA LYS A 262 -15.47 -0.22 -10.08
C LYS A 262 -15.84 -1.15 -11.23
N LYS A 263 -16.61 -2.21 -10.93
CA LYS A 263 -17.20 -3.08 -11.97
C LYS A 263 -18.30 -2.38 -12.72
#